data_9ed1f020ffce96d896c5930c51a29a1d
#
_entry.id   9ed1f020ffce96d896c5930c51a29a1d
#
_cell.length_a   1.000
_cell.length_b   1.000
_cell.length_c   1.000
_cell.angle_alpha   90.00
_cell.angle_beta   90.00
_cell.angle_gamma   90.00
#
_symmetry.space_group_name_H-M   'P 1'
#
loop_
_entity.id
_entity.type
_entity.pdbx_description
1 polymer ?
#
loop_
_entity_poly.entity_id
_entity_poly.type
_entity_poly.pdbx_seq_one_letter_code
_entity_poly.pdbx_strand_id
1 'polypeptide(L)'
;MRQTRKCLFIMGIMALSLALTIPAFGQTGGTPGPGQQTAPPGTIRGGGLMPDDVFTPISKGYDFIRAGNYAAARGQFEIAVHVDKFNPFALNNLAVLDEREGKLNDALAQLKDALKYSDEYKDKISQTCFVGGGCMAVKPVHGFGVTETAAEKSSITPVIQENIQKLEAKIAATKTPPPPGTPPPIVPPSKTK
;
A
#
# COMPACT_ATOMS: atom_id res chain seq x y z
N MET A 1 16.32 15.49 17.39
CA MET A 1 15.69 14.42 18.19
C MET A 1 14.78 13.61 17.26
N ARG A 2 15.19 12.38 16.93
CA ARG A 2 14.47 11.51 15.98
C ARG A 2 13.43 10.71 16.76
N GLN A 3 12.16 11.01 16.59
CA GLN A 3 11.06 10.16 17.09
C GLN A 3 10.81 9.01 16.12
N THR A 4 11.41 7.87 16.38
CA THR A 4 11.02 6.60 15.79
C THR A 4 9.72 6.14 16.43
N ARG A 5 8.58 6.43 15.82
CA ARG A 5 7.30 5.82 16.23
C ARG A 5 7.29 4.36 15.76
N LYS A 6 7.80 3.49 16.61
CA LYS A 6 7.61 2.04 16.49
C LYS A 6 6.13 1.76 16.72
N CYS A 7 5.49 1.01 15.80
CA CYS A 7 4.16 0.46 16.05
C CYS A 7 4.24 -0.47 17.26
N LEU A 8 3.74 0.00 18.42
CA LEU A 8 3.76 -0.77 19.67
C LEU A 8 2.57 -1.73 19.68
N PHE A 9 2.85 -3.03 19.68
CA PHE A 9 1.87 -4.09 19.87
C PHE A 9 1.37 -4.08 21.31
N ILE A 10 0.06 -3.89 21.51
CA ILE A 10 -0.61 -4.28 22.74
C ILE A 10 -1.45 -5.51 22.40
N MET A 11 -0.93 -6.68 22.78
CA MET A 11 -1.69 -7.93 22.81
C MET A 11 -2.64 -7.91 24.01
N GLY A 12 -3.92 -7.72 23.74
CA GLY A 12 -4.98 -7.99 24.72
C GLY A 12 -5.62 -9.34 24.39
N ILE A 13 -5.31 -10.35 25.17
CA ILE A 13 -5.98 -11.65 25.16
C ILE A 13 -7.32 -11.48 25.88
N MET A 14 -8.43 -11.65 25.19
CA MET A 14 -9.71 -12.01 25.82
C MET A 14 -10.37 -13.13 25.01
N ALA A 15 -10.28 -14.32 25.56
CA ALA A 15 -11.10 -15.45 25.18
C ALA A 15 -12.50 -15.26 25.78
N LEU A 16 -13.51 -15.17 24.93
CA LEU A 16 -14.88 -15.41 25.37
C LEU A 16 -15.63 -16.16 24.27
N SER A 17 -15.78 -17.45 24.52
CA SER A 17 -16.59 -18.37 23.70
C SER A 17 -18.06 -18.06 23.92
N LEU A 18 -18.78 -17.65 22.88
CA LEU A 18 -20.24 -17.68 22.89
C LEU A 18 -20.72 -18.35 21.60
N ALA A 19 -21.27 -19.55 21.78
CA ALA A 19 -21.95 -20.28 20.71
C ALA A 19 -23.28 -19.57 20.41
N LEU A 20 -23.44 -19.06 19.19
CA LEU A 20 -24.73 -18.58 18.69
C LEU A 20 -25.12 -19.39 17.45
N THR A 21 -26.24 -20.08 17.58
CA THR A 21 -26.96 -20.78 16.53
C THR A 21 -27.40 -19.83 15.41
N ILE A 22 -27.03 -20.16 14.17
CA ILE A 22 -27.38 -19.41 12.96
C ILE A 22 -28.72 -19.95 12.44
N PRO A 23 -29.77 -19.13 12.29
CA PRO A 23 -30.91 -19.50 11.50
C PRO A 23 -30.60 -19.39 10.00
N ALA A 24 -30.87 -20.42 9.26
CA ALA A 24 -30.79 -20.45 7.80
C ALA A 24 -31.79 -19.45 7.20
N PHE A 25 -31.32 -18.34 6.67
CA PHE A 25 -32.11 -17.44 5.85
C PHE A 25 -31.96 -17.81 4.37
N GLY A 26 -33.09 -18.04 3.72
CA GLY A 26 -33.21 -18.48 2.34
C GLY A 26 -32.55 -17.48 1.36
N GLN A 27 -31.80 -18.05 0.42
CA GLN A 27 -31.32 -17.36 -0.77
C GLN A 27 -32.49 -17.02 -1.68
N THR A 28 -32.91 -15.77 -1.72
CA THR A 28 -33.71 -15.26 -2.84
C THR A 28 -32.72 -14.87 -3.93
N GLY A 29 -32.70 -15.67 -5.01
CA GLY A 29 -31.97 -15.38 -6.23
C GLY A 29 -32.43 -14.06 -6.85
N GLY A 30 -31.69 -13.01 -6.63
CA GLY A 30 -31.81 -11.76 -7.37
C GLY A 30 -31.05 -11.89 -8.69
N THR A 31 -31.78 -11.92 -9.81
CA THR A 31 -31.24 -11.77 -11.16
C THR A 31 -30.44 -10.46 -11.24
N PRO A 32 -29.18 -10.46 -11.76
CA PRO A 32 -28.46 -9.23 -12.00
C PRO A 32 -29.20 -8.41 -13.07
N GLY A 33 -29.58 -7.18 -12.72
CA GLY A 33 -30.15 -6.24 -13.65
C GLY A 33 -29.13 -5.85 -14.73
N PRO A 34 -29.59 -5.61 -16.00
CA PRO A 34 -28.71 -5.19 -17.07
C PRO A 34 -28.29 -3.72 -16.83
N GLY A 35 -27.05 -3.46 -16.47
CA GLY A 35 -26.58 -2.07 -16.37
C GLY A 35 -25.27 -1.79 -15.63
N GLN A 36 -24.57 -2.77 -15.11
CA GLN A 36 -23.20 -2.51 -14.65
C GLN A 36 -22.22 -2.69 -15.84
N GLN A 37 -22.01 -1.63 -16.58
CA GLN A 37 -20.89 -1.52 -17.51
C GLN A 37 -19.63 -1.50 -16.65
N THR A 38 -18.96 -2.65 -16.54
CA THR A 38 -17.59 -2.71 -16.05
C THR A 38 -16.73 -1.92 -17.04
N ALA A 39 -16.19 -0.79 -16.59
CA ALA A 39 -15.24 -0.04 -17.39
C ALA A 39 -14.09 -0.96 -17.81
N PRO A 40 -13.59 -0.85 -19.05
CA PRO A 40 -12.49 -1.69 -19.50
C PRO A 40 -11.27 -1.49 -18.61
N PRO A 41 -10.51 -2.58 -18.31
CA PRO A 41 -9.29 -2.50 -17.50
C PRO A 41 -8.31 -1.50 -18.13
N GLY A 42 -7.84 -0.54 -17.36
CA GLY A 42 -6.82 0.43 -17.79
C GLY A 42 -7.32 1.80 -18.21
N THR A 43 -8.58 2.14 -17.97
CA THR A 43 -9.06 3.52 -18.19
C THR A 43 -8.57 4.41 -17.07
N ILE A 44 -7.61 5.30 -17.36
CA ILE A 44 -7.19 6.39 -16.47
C ILE A 44 -8.41 7.27 -16.23
N ARG A 45 -8.90 7.34 -15.01
CA ARG A 45 -10.01 8.21 -14.64
C ARG A 45 -9.46 9.58 -14.30
N GLY A 46 -9.76 10.56 -15.14
CA GLY A 46 -9.31 11.94 -14.91
C GLY A 46 -9.87 12.51 -13.61
N GLY A 47 -8.98 13.05 -12.79
CA GLY A 47 -9.18 14.11 -11.81
C GLY A 47 -10.27 13.96 -10.75
N GLY A 48 -10.53 12.74 -10.20
CA GLY A 48 -11.58 12.52 -9.20
C GLY A 48 -11.16 11.65 -8.02
N LEU A 49 -12.14 11.35 -7.15
CA LEU A 49 -11.99 10.37 -6.07
C LEU A 49 -12.02 8.95 -6.63
N MET A 50 -11.25 8.05 -6.02
CA MET A 50 -11.27 6.63 -6.38
C MET A 50 -12.66 6.03 -6.16
N PRO A 51 -13.18 5.18 -7.08
CA PRO A 51 -14.38 4.41 -6.83
C PRO A 51 -14.13 3.31 -5.79
N ASP A 52 -15.21 2.84 -5.16
CA ASP A 52 -15.15 1.86 -4.05
C ASP A 52 -14.47 0.54 -4.42
N ASP A 53 -14.57 0.11 -5.66
CA ASP A 53 -13.94 -1.12 -6.16
C ASP A 53 -12.40 -1.03 -6.24
N VAL A 54 -11.86 0.17 -6.25
CA VAL A 54 -10.41 0.45 -6.16
C VAL A 54 -10.01 0.84 -4.73
N PHE A 55 -10.80 1.71 -4.10
CA PHE A 55 -10.52 2.19 -2.74
C PHE A 55 -10.52 1.07 -1.69
N THR A 56 -11.53 0.20 -1.74
CA THR A 56 -11.72 -0.86 -0.74
C THR A 56 -10.52 -1.82 -0.66
N PRO A 57 -10.00 -2.39 -1.78
CA PRO A 57 -8.82 -3.25 -1.70
C PRO A 57 -7.58 -2.49 -1.22
N ILE A 58 -7.38 -1.21 -1.58
CA ILE A 58 -6.23 -0.44 -1.08
C ILE A 58 -6.32 -0.27 0.44
N SER A 59 -7.48 0.09 0.96
CA SER A 59 -7.69 0.25 2.40
C SER A 59 -7.46 -1.06 3.16
N LYS A 60 -8.02 -2.18 2.66
CA LYS A 60 -7.79 -3.52 3.24
C LYS A 60 -6.33 -3.95 3.18
N GLY A 61 -5.66 -3.70 2.05
CA GLY A 61 -4.24 -4.00 1.87
C GLY A 61 -3.38 -3.27 2.90
N TYR A 62 -3.66 -2.01 3.16
CA TYR A 62 -2.97 -1.25 4.21
C TYR A 62 -3.20 -1.84 5.61
N ASP A 63 -4.43 -2.25 5.93
CA ASP A 63 -4.74 -2.87 7.21
C ASP A 63 -4.01 -4.22 7.37
N PHE A 64 -3.86 -5.01 6.29
CA PHE A 64 -3.01 -6.21 6.28
C PHE A 64 -1.52 -5.89 6.48
N ILE A 65 -1.01 -4.80 5.91
CA ILE A 65 0.36 -4.32 6.19
C ILE A 65 0.51 -4.08 7.71
N ARG A 66 -0.41 -3.38 8.33
CA ARG A 66 -0.37 -3.10 9.77
C ARG A 66 -0.45 -4.37 10.63
N ALA A 67 -1.16 -5.38 10.15
CA ALA A 67 -1.22 -6.70 10.79
C ALA A 67 0.02 -7.58 10.52
N GLY A 68 0.97 -7.13 9.70
CA GLY A 68 2.15 -7.90 9.30
C GLY A 68 1.87 -8.99 8.25
N ASN A 69 0.65 -9.04 7.71
CA ASN A 69 0.28 -10.00 6.67
C ASN A 69 0.55 -9.43 5.27
N TYR A 70 1.83 -9.41 4.90
CA TYR A 70 2.29 -8.78 3.66
C TYR A 70 1.84 -9.51 2.40
N ALA A 71 1.66 -10.84 2.46
CA ALA A 71 1.15 -11.60 1.32
C ALA A 71 -0.31 -11.24 1.01
N ALA A 72 -1.17 -11.16 2.03
CA ALA A 72 -2.55 -10.72 1.87
C ALA A 72 -2.63 -9.25 1.41
N ALA A 73 -1.75 -8.38 1.94
CA ALA A 73 -1.65 -6.99 1.52
C ALA A 73 -1.35 -6.89 0.02
N ARG A 74 -0.35 -7.63 -0.47
CA ARG A 74 0.02 -7.67 -1.89
C ARG A 74 -1.18 -8.06 -2.76
N GLY A 75 -1.89 -9.14 -2.43
CA GLY A 75 -3.06 -9.56 -3.19
C GLY A 75 -4.15 -8.50 -3.28
N GLN A 76 -4.37 -7.71 -2.21
CA GLN A 76 -5.33 -6.63 -2.24
C GLN A 76 -4.88 -5.46 -3.14
N PHE A 77 -3.60 -5.09 -3.12
CA PHE A 77 -3.10 -4.03 -4.01
C PHE A 77 -3.07 -4.48 -5.47
N GLU A 78 -2.80 -5.76 -5.75
CA GLU A 78 -2.88 -6.33 -7.10
C GLU A 78 -4.31 -6.29 -7.64
N ILE A 79 -5.32 -6.55 -6.81
CA ILE A 79 -6.74 -6.36 -7.17
C ILE A 79 -6.98 -4.90 -7.56
N ALA A 80 -6.52 -3.94 -6.77
CA ALA A 80 -6.68 -2.52 -7.07
C ALA A 80 -6.01 -2.13 -8.40
N VAL A 81 -4.77 -2.60 -8.65
CA VAL A 81 -4.05 -2.36 -9.90
C VAL A 81 -4.69 -3.06 -11.09
N HIS A 82 -5.35 -4.21 -10.89
CA HIS A 82 -6.10 -4.88 -11.95
C HIS A 82 -7.30 -4.04 -12.42
N VAL A 83 -7.98 -3.38 -11.50
CA VAL A 83 -9.12 -2.49 -11.80
C VAL A 83 -8.63 -1.14 -12.33
N ASP A 84 -7.60 -0.58 -11.72
CA ASP A 84 -7.02 0.73 -12.05
C ASP A 84 -5.49 0.62 -12.09
N LYS A 85 -4.98 0.32 -13.28
CA LYS A 85 -3.59 -0.04 -13.53
C LYS A 85 -2.58 1.00 -13.03
N PHE A 86 -2.95 2.26 -13.06
CA PHE A 86 -2.06 3.37 -12.74
C PHE A 86 -2.41 4.06 -11.43
N ASN A 87 -3.19 3.39 -10.58
CA ASN A 87 -3.56 3.94 -9.28
C ASN A 87 -2.32 4.19 -8.41
N PRO A 88 -2.03 5.46 -8.06
CA PRO A 88 -0.79 5.82 -7.37
C PRO A 88 -0.74 5.29 -5.93
N PHE A 89 -1.88 5.12 -5.25
CA PHE A 89 -1.92 4.55 -3.91
C PHE A 89 -1.58 3.06 -3.92
N ALA A 90 -2.14 2.31 -4.86
CA ALA A 90 -1.87 0.88 -5.01
C ALA A 90 -0.42 0.63 -5.43
N LEU A 91 0.07 1.36 -6.44
CA LEU A 91 1.45 1.25 -6.93
C LEU A 91 2.47 1.64 -5.84
N ASN A 92 2.23 2.73 -5.09
CA ASN A 92 3.09 3.10 -3.97
C ASN A 92 3.18 1.97 -2.93
N ASN A 93 2.04 1.37 -2.57
CA ASN A 93 2.01 0.34 -1.56
C ASN A 93 2.62 -0.99 -2.03
N LEU A 94 2.48 -1.34 -3.32
CA LEU A 94 3.22 -2.47 -3.91
C LEU A 94 4.72 -2.22 -3.90
N ALA A 95 5.16 -1.01 -4.26
CA ALA A 95 6.58 -0.64 -4.23
C ALA A 95 7.19 -0.75 -2.82
N VAL A 96 6.43 -0.39 -1.78
CA VAL A 96 6.86 -0.55 -0.38
C VAL A 96 7.05 -2.03 -0.02
N LEU A 97 6.18 -2.91 -0.52
CA LEU A 97 6.34 -4.36 -0.32
C LEU A 97 7.53 -4.91 -1.10
N ASP A 98 7.76 -4.43 -2.33
CA ASP A 98 8.91 -4.83 -3.14
C ASP A 98 10.23 -4.32 -2.54
N GLU A 99 10.27 -3.10 -1.99
CA GLU A 99 11.43 -2.62 -1.22
C GLU A 99 11.75 -3.54 -0.04
N ARG A 100 10.72 -3.95 0.70
CA ARG A 100 10.86 -4.87 1.83
C ARG A 100 11.41 -6.23 1.40
N GLU A 101 11.05 -6.71 0.21
CA GLU A 101 11.52 -7.96 -0.39
C GLU A 101 12.90 -7.82 -1.04
N GLY A 102 13.46 -6.61 -1.10
CA GLY A 102 14.76 -6.33 -1.74
C GLY A 102 14.69 -6.13 -3.25
N LYS A 103 13.50 -6.10 -3.85
CA LYS A 103 13.26 -5.85 -5.28
C LYS A 103 13.31 -4.36 -5.60
N LEU A 104 14.48 -3.73 -5.35
CA LEU A 104 14.60 -2.27 -5.32
C LEU A 104 14.31 -1.61 -6.68
N ASN A 105 14.69 -2.26 -7.79
CA ASN A 105 14.47 -1.71 -9.12
C ASN A 105 12.99 -1.78 -9.53
N ASP A 106 12.28 -2.86 -9.17
CA ASP A 106 10.86 -3.02 -9.44
C ASP A 106 10.05 -2.00 -8.62
N ALA A 107 10.42 -1.84 -7.34
CA ALA A 107 9.84 -0.82 -6.48
C ALA A 107 10.03 0.59 -7.05
N LEU A 108 11.22 0.91 -7.57
CA LEU A 108 11.50 2.21 -8.17
C LEU A 108 10.68 2.44 -9.44
N ALA A 109 10.52 1.43 -10.27
CA ALA A 109 9.70 1.52 -11.48
C ALA A 109 8.23 1.80 -11.13
N GLN A 110 7.66 1.07 -10.16
CA GLN A 110 6.28 1.29 -9.69
C GLN A 110 6.08 2.69 -9.10
N LEU A 111 7.05 3.21 -8.32
CA LEU A 111 6.97 4.57 -7.78
C LEU A 111 7.02 5.63 -8.88
N LYS A 112 7.80 5.44 -9.93
CA LYS A 112 7.86 6.37 -11.08
C LYS A 112 6.55 6.35 -11.85
N ASP A 113 5.96 5.19 -12.05
CA ASP A 113 4.63 5.08 -12.65
C ASP A 113 3.56 5.74 -11.76
N ALA A 114 3.61 5.50 -10.44
CA ALA A 114 2.72 6.14 -9.49
C ALA A 114 2.84 7.68 -9.53
N LEU A 115 4.05 8.21 -9.60
CA LEU A 115 4.30 9.66 -9.66
C LEU A 115 3.70 10.29 -10.91
N LYS A 116 3.83 9.61 -12.05
CA LYS A 116 3.34 10.11 -13.34
C LYS A 116 1.84 10.41 -13.33
N TYR A 117 1.07 9.63 -12.58
CA TYR A 117 -0.40 9.74 -12.55
C TYR A 117 -0.93 10.30 -11.22
N SER A 118 -0.06 10.61 -10.26
CA SER A 118 -0.47 10.97 -8.89
C SER A 118 -1.35 12.22 -8.82
N ASP A 119 -1.16 13.19 -9.70
CA ASP A 119 -1.92 14.43 -9.69
C ASP A 119 -3.36 14.28 -10.23
N GLU A 120 -3.67 13.13 -10.85
CA GLU A 120 -5.02 12.82 -11.31
C GLU A 120 -5.95 12.36 -10.16
N TYR A 121 -5.38 12.01 -8.99
CA TYR A 121 -6.10 11.46 -7.84
C TYR A 121 -6.20 12.49 -6.73
N LYS A 122 -7.41 12.72 -6.25
CA LYS A 122 -7.72 13.74 -5.22
C LYS A 122 -7.96 13.15 -3.83
N ASP A 123 -7.91 11.83 -3.71
CA ASP A 123 -8.03 11.16 -2.41
C ASP A 123 -6.91 11.62 -1.47
N LYS A 124 -7.28 11.90 -0.22
CA LYS A 124 -6.32 12.30 0.82
C LYS A 124 -5.74 11.08 1.52
N ILE A 125 -4.54 11.22 2.07
CA ILE A 125 -3.93 10.22 2.92
C ILE A 125 -4.47 10.37 4.35
N SER A 126 -5.02 9.29 4.90
CA SER A 126 -5.46 9.24 6.30
C SER A 126 -4.37 8.73 7.24
N GLN A 127 -3.57 7.76 6.79
CA GLN A 127 -2.54 7.11 7.60
C GLN A 127 -1.34 6.72 6.75
N THR A 128 -0.17 6.69 7.40
CA THR A 128 1.08 6.21 6.81
C THR A 128 1.79 5.26 7.77
N CYS A 129 2.54 4.29 7.25
CA CYS A 129 3.44 3.46 8.07
C CYS A 129 4.66 2.99 7.27
N PHE A 130 5.75 2.68 8.01
CA PHE A 130 6.95 2.03 7.45
C PHE A 130 6.86 0.51 7.60
N VAL A 131 7.28 -0.21 6.57
CA VAL A 131 7.14 -1.68 6.47
C VAL A 131 8.51 -2.39 6.55
N GLY A 132 9.40 -1.86 7.36
CA GLY A 132 10.76 -2.40 7.52
C GLY A 132 11.76 -1.94 6.48
N GLY A 133 11.35 -1.08 5.53
CA GLY A 133 12.20 -0.37 4.58
C GLY A 133 12.24 1.13 4.89
N GLY A 134 12.72 1.92 3.93
CA GLY A 134 12.76 3.39 3.98
C GLY A 134 11.47 4.03 3.48
N CYS A 135 10.73 3.35 2.61
CA CYS A 135 9.52 3.86 1.98
C CYS A 135 8.28 3.77 2.89
N MET A 136 7.36 4.71 2.70
CA MET A 136 6.10 4.79 3.43
C MET A 136 4.95 4.19 2.64
N ALA A 137 4.23 3.23 3.25
CA ALA A 137 2.92 2.82 2.79
C ALA A 137 1.85 3.82 3.22
N VAL A 138 0.79 3.95 2.43
CA VAL A 138 -0.26 4.94 2.62
C VAL A 138 -1.65 4.30 2.64
N LYS A 139 -2.54 4.85 3.49
CA LYS A 139 -3.98 4.54 3.48
C LYS A 139 -4.73 5.77 3.00
N PRO A 140 -5.51 5.68 1.92
CA PRO A 140 -6.37 6.77 1.51
C PRO A 140 -7.53 6.95 2.48
N VAL A 141 -8.13 8.15 2.52
CA VAL A 141 -9.44 8.41 3.09
C VAL A 141 -10.43 8.57 1.95
N HIS A 142 -11.60 7.93 2.10
CA HIS A 142 -12.67 8.01 1.11
C HIS A 142 -13.90 8.67 1.72
N GLY A 143 -14.53 9.57 0.97
CA GLY A 143 -15.85 10.11 1.29
C GLY A 143 -15.87 11.36 2.18
N PHE A 144 -17.03 11.73 2.54
CA PHE A 144 -17.59 12.87 3.25
C PHE A 144 -16.64 14.01 3.66
N GLY A 145 -16.78 15.15 3.00
CA GLY A 145 -16.15 16.41 3.43
C GLY A 145 -14.90 16.80 2.64
N VAL A 146 -14.52 16.08 1.61
CA VAL A 146 -13.53 16.57 0.64
C VAL A 146 -14.26 17.56 -0.27
N THR A 147 -14.31 18.83 0.13
CA THR A 147 -14.69 19.90 -0.79
C THR A 147 -13.64 19.93 -1.89
N GLU A 148 -14.05 19.61 -3.10
CA GLU A 148 -13.25 19.78 -4.31
C GLU A 148 -12.95 21.28 -4.52
N THR A 149 -11.95 21.79 -3.83
CA THR A 149 -11.33 23.03 -4.27
C THR A 149 -10.32 22.67 -5.34
N ALA A 150 -10.58 23.08 -6.55
CA ALA A 150 -9.85 22.75 -7.78
C ALA A 150 -8.33 23.07 -7.76
N ALA A 151 -7.79 23.54 -6.66
CA ALA A 151 -6.39 23.97 -6.48
C ALA A 151 -5.56 23.07 -5.53
N GLU A 152 -6.17 22.07 -4.91
CA GLU A 152 -5.44 21.26 -3.92
C GLU A 152 -4.66 20.13 -4.63
N LYS A 153 -3.32 20.20 -4.51
CA LYS A 153 -2.42 19.18 -5.03
C LYS A 153 -2.73 17.81 -4.40
N SER A 154 -2.54 16.75 -5.17
CA SER A 154 -2.65 15.37 -4.66
C SER A 154 -1.83 15.19 -3.40
N SER A 155 -2.43 14.64 -2.35
CA SER A 155 -1.73 14.40 -1.07
C SER A 155 -0.71 13.26 -1.15
N ILE A 156 -0.80 12.40 -2.16
CA ILE A 156 0.12 11.27 -2.33
C ILE A 156 1.40 11.66 -3.08
N THR A 157 1.36 12.67 -3.96
CA THR A 157 2.52 13.08 -4.76
C THR A 157 3.78 13.31 -3.94
N PRO A 158 3.77 14.11 -2.84
CA PRO A 158 4.97 14.33 -2.03
C PRO A 158 5.47 13.06 -1.34
N VAL A 159 4.59 12.14 -0.95
CA VAL A 159 5.00 10.85 -0.34
C VAL A 159 5.71 9.97 -1.36
N ILE A 160 5.19 9.89 -2.59
CA ILE A 160 5.84 9.12 -3.67
C ILE A 160 7.22 9.71 -3.97
N GLN A 161 7.34 11.04 -4.07
CA GLN A 161 8.63 11.69 -4.30
C GLN A 161 9.65 11.39 -3.19
N GLU A 162 9.23 11.44 -1.94
CA GLU A 162 10.09 11.07 -0.81
C GLU A 162 10.50 9.58 -0.86
N ASN A 163 9.57 8.69 -1.20
CA ASN A 163 9.87 7.27 -1.35
C ASN A 163 10.86 7.01 -2.49
N ILE A 164 10.73 7.69 -3.64
CA ILE A 164 11.69 7.60 -4.75
C ILE A 164 13.09 8.02 -4.28
N GLN A 165 13.23 9.17 -3.63
CA GLN A 165 14.53 9.67 -3.14
C GLN A 165 15.19 8.67 -2.19
N LYS A 166 14.44 8.12 -1.24
CA LYS A 166 14.93 7.11 -0.29
C LYS A 166 15.39 5.84 -0.99
N LEU A 167 14.62 5.39 -1.98
CA LEU A 167 14.91 4.17 -2.71
C LEU A 167 16.12 4.33 -3.64
N GLU A 168 16.25 5.46 -4.32
CA GLU A 168 17.41 5.78 -5.15
C GLU A 168 18.69 5.86 -4.30
N ALA A 169 18.63 6.49 -3.13
CA ALA A 169 19.75 6.50 -2.18
C ALA A 169 20.14 5.09 -1.72
N LYS A 170 19.15 4.23 -1.45
CA LYS A 170 19.38 2.84 -1.07
C LYS A 170 20.02 2.02 -2.19
N ILE A 171 19.56 2.19 -3.43
CA ILE A 171 20.13 1.55 -4.62
C ILE A 171 21.58 2.02 -4.85
N ALA A 172 21.85 3.32 -4.69
CA ALA A 172 23.19 3.86 -4.80
C ALA A 172 24.14 3.26 -3.76
N ALA A 173 23.69 3.17 -2.51
CA ALA A 173 24.47 2.56 -1.43
C ALA A 173 24.80 1.08 -1.66
N THR A 174 23.92 0.32 -2.32
CA THR A 174 24.19 -1.08 -2.66
C THR A 174 25.23 -1.25 -3.79
N LYS A 175 25.42 -0.23 -4.61
CA LYS A 175 26.40 -0.23 -5.72
C LYS A 175 27.78 0.24 -5.29
N THR A 176 27.89 0.94 -4.16
CA THR A 176 29.16 1.43 -3.66
C THR A 176 29.86 0.31 -2.88
N PRO A 177 31.09 -0.13 -3.28
CA PRO A 177 31.82 -1.11 -2.49
C PRO A 177 32.10 -0.55 -1.08
N PRO A 178 32.10 -1.40 -0.04
CA PRO A 178 32.42 -0.96 1.31
C PRO A 178 33.79 -0.27 1.34
N PRO A 179 33.98 0.77 2.13
CA PRO A 179 35.24 1.45 2.24
C PRO A 179 36.33 0.43 2.65
N PRO A 180 37.54 0.52 2.06
CA PRO A 180 38.64 -0.40 2.40
C PRO A 180 38.92 -0.31 3.91
N GLY A 181 38.83 -1.45 4.60
CA GLY A 181 39.05 -1.56 6.05
C GLY A 181 37.83 -1.88 6.92
N THR A 182 36.64 -1.96 6.36
CA THR A 182 35.48 -2.44 7.13
C THR A 182 35.50 -3.97 7.20
N PRO A 183 35.58 -4.58 8.41
CA PRO A 183 35.53 -6.03 8.52
C PRO A 183 34.19 -6.54 8.03
N PRO A 184 34.13 -7.73 7.37
CA PRO A 184 32.87 -8.29 6.89
C PRO A 184 31.91 -8.47 8.06
N PRO A 185 30.59 -8.33 7.83
CA PRO A 185 29.58 -8.55 8.86
C PRO A 185 29.77 -9.96 9.44
N ILE A 186 29.88 -10.05 10.77
CA ILE A 186 29.96 -11.32 11.46
C ILE A 186 28.62 -12.04 11.26
N VAL A 187 28.60 -12.99 10.34
CA VAL A 187 27.44 -13.86 10.16
C VAL A 187 27.44 -14.84 11.36
N PRO A 188 26.41 -14.81 12.23
CA PRO A 188 26.32 -15.74 13.32
C PRO A 188 26.23 -17.17 12.75
N PRO A 189 26.88 -18.18 13.36
CA PRO A 189 26.86 -19.54 12.88
C PRO A 189 25.42 -20.04 12.79
N SER A 190 25.03 -20.56 11.63
CA SER A 190 23.72 -21.18 11.42
C SER A 190 23.60 -22.36 12.41
N LYS A 191 22.60 -22.30 13.28
CA LYS A 191 22.27 -23.43 14.15
C LYS A 191 21.77 -24.56 13.26
N THR A 192 22.68 -25.47 12.89
CA THR A 192 22.33 -26.77 12.35
C THR A 192 21.59 -27.54 13.44
N LYS A 193 20.37 -27.95 13.13
CA LYS A 193 19.56 -28.86 13.93
C LYS A 193 19.67 -30.25 13.34
#